data_95007aaf6c17a51c1e7b3b1c7b0283a6
#
_entry.id   95007aaf6c17a51c1e7b3b1c7b0283a6
#
_cell.length_a   1.000
_cell.length_b   1.000
_cell.length_c   1.000
_cell.angle_alpha   90.00
_cell.angle_beta   90.00
_cell.angle_gamma   90.00
#
_symmetry.space_group_name_H-M   'P 1'
#
loop_
_entity.id
_entity.type
_entity.pdbx_description
1 polymer ?
#
loop_
_entity_poly.entity_id
_entity_poly.type
_entity_poly.pdbx_seq_one_letter_code
_entity_poly.pdbx_strand_id
1 'polypeptide(L)'
;MRILGGWIALSPELPVKLLFGRHVWDCAQHADLWGRRLPELRAQAQRGEPPSEGFAHLVDLIDGLQARHESIARVVSVYHVLKPHLIAAYETHLAEANPIYEPPTRRILMRCLDEERRHVAAGAAVLQRLKESRGSLAAEWEHRLVGEMGRVEGLPGAEPRVARGAATPDIREDVVALDSVFDPALVDQDLAVVLDRHRRALVDGDGQAMAGQITLSAREAVLDMYRAVGEAVEASVVACARVGAYRIVKLALRGLGNISVVQLEWRRDETGWQIVGGDLVRSEPMA
;
A
#
# COMPACT_ATOMS: atom_id res chain seq x y z
N MET A 1 -4.27 -5.33 -10.66
CA MET A 1 -5.46 -5.51 -9.79
C MET A 1 -5.18 -6.44 -8.60
N ARG A 2 -4.94 -7.76 -8.82
CA ARG A 2 -4.70 -8.76 -7.76
C ARG A 2 -3.63 -8.31 -6.76
N ILE A 3 -2.47 -7.88 -7.24
CA ILE A 3 -1.33 -7.41 -6.42
C ILE A 3 -1.73 -6.23 -5.53
N LEU A 4 -2.28 -5.17 -6.11
CA LEU A 4 -2.71 -3.99 -5.34
C LEU A 4 -3.76 -4.34 -4.29
N GLY A 5 -4.74 -5.17 -4.65
CA GLY A 5 -5.80 -5.62 -3.73
C GLY A 5 -5.24 -6.41 -2.55
N GLY A 6 -4.30 -7.32 -2.80
CA GLY A 6 -3.61 -8.08 -1.76
C GLY A 6 -2.83 -7.19 -0.79
N TRP A 7 -2.19 -6.15 -1.30
CA TRP A 7 -1.37 -5.25 -0.49
C TRP A 7 -2.15 -4.27 0.39
N ILE A 8 -3.43 -4.03 0.12
CA ILE A 8 -4.26 -3.18 0.98
C ILE A 8 -4.23 -3.67 2.44
N ALA A 9 -4.37 -4.98 2.63
CA ALA A 9 -4.32 -5.57 3.97
C ALA A 9 -2.92 -5.54 4.59
N LEU A 10 -1.89 -5.71 3.76
CA LEU A 10 -0.50 -5.83 4.20
C LEU A 10 0.19 -4.49 4.50
N SER A 11 -0.27 -3.39 3.91
CA SER A 11 0.35 -2.08 4.11
C SER A 11 -0.07 -1.48 5.45
N PRO A 12 0.85 -1.09 6.34
CA PRO A 12 0.48 -0.50 7.62
C PRO A 12 0.00 0.95 7.51
N GLU A 13 0.50 1.71 6.54
CA GLU A 13 0.22 3.13 6.39
C GLU A 13 -1.15 3.36 5.74
N LEU A 14 -2.03 4.15 6.38
CA LEU A 14 -3.35 4.47 5.85
C LEU A 14 -3.31 5.16 4.48
N PRO A 15 -2.41 6.14 4.22
CA PRO A 15 -2.31 6.74 2.90
C PRO A 15 -2.00 5.73 1.78
N VAL A 16 -1.15 4.73 2.07
CA VAL A 16 -0.84 3.64 1.11
C VAL A 16 -2.05 2.76 0.86
N LYS A 17 -2.81 2.40 1.91
CA LYS A 17 -4.05 1.61 1.77
C LYS A 17 -5.08 2.31 0.90
N LEU A 18 -5.28 3.62 1.14
CA LEU A 18 -6.24 4.43 0.38
C LEU A 18 -5.81 4.58 -1.08
N LEU A 19 -4.51 4.81 -1.31
CA LEU A 19 -3.93 4.87 -2.64
C LEU A 19 -4.21 3.57 -3.41
N PHE A 20 -3.87 2.42 -2.84
CA PHE A 20 -4.09 1.12 -3.48
C PHE A 20 -5.58 0.83 -3.69
N GLY A 21 -6.43 1.13 -2.69
CA GLY A 21 -7.88 0.88 -2.78
C GLY A 21 -8.55 1.66 -3.93
N ARG A 22 -8.23 2.94 -4.09
CA ARG A 22 -8.71 3.77 -5.20
C ARG A 22 -8.24 3.22 -6.54
N HIS A 23 -6.95 2.95 -6.66
CA HIS A 23 -6.37 2.55 -7.94
C HIS A 23 -6.68 1.08 -8.33
N VAL A 24 -7.00 0.20 -7.37
CA VAL A 24 -7.57 -1.12 -7.69
C VAL A 24 -8.87 -0.99 -8.46
N TRP A 25 -9.74 -0.07 -8.05
CA TRP A 25 -11.00 0.17 -8.75
C TRP A 25 -10.77 0.68 -10.17
N ASP A 26 -9.91 1.68 -10.35
CA ASP A 26 -9.60 2.23 -11.68
C ASP A 26 -8.96 1.17 -12.58
N CYS A 27 -8.01 0.38 -12.06
CA CYS A 27 -7.44 -0.75 -12.80
C CYS A 27 -8.49 -1.80 -13.19
N ALA A 28 -9.54 -2.00 -12.37
CA ALA A 28 -10.64 -2.89 -12.73
C ALA A 28 -11.48 -2.32 -13.89
N GLN A 29 -11.72 -1.01 -13.89
CA GLN A 29 -12.40 -0.33 -15.00
C GLN A 29 -11.58 -0.41 -16.30
N HIS A 30 -10.26 -0.19 -16.23
CA HIS A 30 -9.38 -0.36 -17.38
C HIS A 30 -9.43 -1.80 -17.94
N ALA A 31 -9.37 -2.79 -17.06
CA ALA A 31 -9.46 -4.20 -17.46
C ALA A 31 -10.81 -4.53 -18.14
N ASP A 32 -11.93 -3.97 -17.65
CA ASP A 32 -13.24 -4.14 -18.26
C ASP A 32 -13.32 -3.48 -19.64
N LEU A 33 -12.81 -2.26 -19.78
CA LEU A 33 -12.75 -1.54 -21.07
C LEU A 33 -11.97 -2.34 -22.13
N TRP A 34 -10.79 -2.84 -21.77
CA TRP A 34 -9.97 -3.67 -22.65
C TRP A 34 -10.61 -5.03 -22.89
N GLY A 35 -11.17 -5.66 -21.87
CA GLY A 35 -11.87 -6.95 -21.97
C GLY A 35 -13.04 -6.93 -22.94
N ARG A 36 -13.73 -5.79 -23.06
CA ARG A 36 -14.79 -5.58 -24.06
C ARG A 36 -14.23 -5.24 -25.44
N ARG A 37 -13.11 -4.52 -25.50
CA ARG A 37 -12.54 -4.08 -26.77
C ARG A 37 -11.82 -5.20 -27.53
N LEU A 38 -11.11 -6.10 -26.83
CA LEU A 38 -10.33 -7.17 -27.47
C LEU A 38 -11.16 -8.08 -28.39
N PRO A 39 -12.36 -8.56 -28.02
CA PRO A 39 -13.22 -9.35 -28.90
C PRO A 39 -13.64 -8.61 -30.16
N GLU A 40 -13.89 -7.29 -30.07
CA GLU A 40 -14.22 -6.47 -31.23
C GLU A 40 -13.06 -6.41 -32.26
N LEU A 41 -11.82 -6.54 -31.76
CA LEU A 41 -10.61 -6.64 -32.59
C LEU A 41 -10.28 -8.09 -33.00
N ARG A 42 -11.20 -9.05 -32.75
CA ARG A 42 -10.99 -10.48 -32.98
C ARG A 42 -9.81 -11.08 -32.19
N ALA A 43 -9.37 -10.42 -31.15
CA ALA A 43 -8.40 -10.95 -30.19
C ALA A 43 -9.12 -11.78 -29.13
N GLN A 44 -8.41 -12.79 -28.59
CA GLN A 44 -8.96 -13.56 -27.46
C GLN A 44 -9.01 -12.66 -26.23
N ALA A 45 -10.23 -12.39 -25.75
CA ALA A 45 -10.41 -11.67 -24.50
C ALA A 45 -9.90 -12.51 -23.31
N GLN A 46 -9.30 -11.84 -22.35
CA GLN A 46 -9.16 -12.30 -20.96
C GLN A 46 -8.13 -13.40 -20.66
N ARG A 47 -7.27 -13.81 -21.55
CA ARG A 47 -6.06 -14.52 -21.16
C ARG A 47 -4.98 -13.50 -20.82
N GLY A 48 -4.86 -13.20 -19.52
CA GLY A 48 -3.78 -12.36 -18.99
C GLY A 48 -2.47 -13.15 -18.93
N GLU A 49 -1.98 -13.61 -20.08
CA GLU A 49 -0.65 -14.21 -20.16
C GLU A 49 0.39 -13.10 -20.17
N PRO A 50 1.48 -13.22 -19.39
CA PRO A 50 2.58 -12.27 -19.48
C PRO A 50 3.13 -12.22 -20.91
N PRO A 51 3.49 -11.03 -21.43
CA PRO A 51 3.98 -10.88 -22.80
C PRO A 51 5.35 -11.55 -23.01
N SER A 52 6.12 -11.80 -21.96
CA SER A 52 7.41 -12.48 -21.98
C SER A 52 7.74 -13.11 -20.63
N GLU A 53 8.70 -14.02 -20.58
CA GLU A 53 9.20 -14.63 -19.35
C GLU A 53 9.81 -13.56 -18.42
N GLY A 54 10.53 -12.57 -18.96
CA GLY A 54 11.09 -11.46 -18.19
C GLY A 54 10.01 -10.63 -17.51
N PHE A 55 8.87 -10.39 -18.18
CA PHE A 55 7.75 -9.70 -17.57
C PHE A 55 7.07 -10.56 -16.49
N ALA A 56 6.94 -11.85 -16.71
CA ALA A 56 6.41 -12.78 -15.70
C ALA A 56 7.28 -12.75 -14.45
N HIS A 57 8.60 -12.83 -14.60
CA HIS A 57 9.56 -12.75 -13.49
C HIS A 57 9.45 -11.42 -12.72
N LEU A 58 9.34 -10.30 -13.43
CA LEU A 58 9.14 -8.99 -12.80
C LEU A 58 7.83 -8.94 -11.99
N VAL A 59 6.74 -9.48 -12.54
CA VAL A 59 5.45 -9.54 -11.84
C VAL A 59 5.55 -10.43 -10.59
N ASP A 60 6.23 -11.56 -10.67
CA ASP A 60 6.43 -12.47 -9.54
C ASP A 60 7.31 -11.83 -8.45
N LEU A 61 8.36 -11.12 -8.83
CA LEU A 61 9.19 -10.35 -7.90
C LEU A 61 8.36 -9.30 -7.15
N ILE A 62 7.49 -8.58 -7.86
CA ILE A 62 6.62 -7.56 -7.28
C ILE A 62 5.53 -8.21 -6.41
N ASP A 63 4.91 -9.30 -6.85
CA ASP A 63 3.90 -10.04 -6.07
C ASP A 63 4.50 -10.64 -4.79
N GLY A 64 5.79 -10.95 -4.81
CA GLY A 64 6.57 -11.43 -3.66
C GLY A 64 6.79 -10.39 -2.55
N LEU A 65 6.46 -9.11 -2.74
CA LEU A 65 6.55 -8.06 -1.72
C LEU A 65 5.42 -8.21 -0.67
N GLN A 66 5.53 -9.23 0.18
CA GLN A 66 4.47 -9.61 1.13
C GLN A 66 4.75 -9.13 2.57
N ALA A 67 6.00 -8.76 2.89
CA ALA A 67 6.34 -8.30 4.23
C ALA A 67 5.78 -6.89 4.49
N ARG A 68 5.34 -6.64 5.73
CA ARG A 68 4.66 -5.40 6.10
C ARG A 68 5.51 -4.15 5.95
N HIS A 69 6.81 -4.26 6.22
CA HIS A 69 7.77 -3.15 6.13
C HIS A 69 8.11 -2.75 4.67
N GLU A 70 7.54 -3.43 3.67
CA GLU A 70 7.83 -3.22 2.24
C GLU A 70 6.91 -2.20 1.55
N SER A 71 6.18 -1.37 2.28
CA SER A 71 5.29 -0.36 1.69
C SER A 71 5.98 0.55 0.69
N ILE A 72 7.23 0.97 0.96
CA ILE A 72 8.03 1.77 0.02
C ILE A 72 8.29 0.99 -1.27
N ALA A 73 8.74 -0.27 -1.16
CA ALA A 73 8.99 -1.12 -2.32
C ALA A 73 7.73 -1.31 -3.18
N ARG A 74 6.56 -1.50 -2.55
CA ARG A 74 5.26 -1.62 -3.23
C ARG A 74 4.87 -0.34 -3.97
N VAL A 75 5.01 0.82 -3.32
CA VAL A 75 4.71 2.11 -3.95
C VAL A 75 5.68 2.39 -5.10
N VAL A 76 6.98 2.16 -4.92
CA VAL A 76 7.99 2.31 -5.97
C VAL A 76 7.69 1.39 -7.15
N SER A 77 7.46 0.09 -6.91
CA SER A 77 7.24 -0.89 -7.97
C SER A 77 6.07 -0.52 -8.89
N VAL A 78 4.98 -0.04 -8.32
CA VAL A 78 3.80 0.31 -9.11
C VAL A 78 3.89 1.70 -9.70
N TYR A 79 4.21 2.72 -8.90
CA TYR A 79 4.04 4.11 -9.33
C TYR A 79 5.30 4.73 -9.94
N HIS A 80 6.47 4.16 -9.68
CA HIS A 80 7.74 4.63 -10.27
C HIS A 80 8.26 3.72 -11.39
N VAL A 81 7.80 2.45 -11.45
CA VAL A 81 8.28 1.49 -12.45
C VAL A 81 7.15 1.04 -13.39
N LEU A 82 6.15 0.31 -12.90
CA LEU A 82 5.13 -0.29 -13.77
C LEU A 82 4.24 0.73 -14.47
N LYS A 83 3.67 1.69 -13.74
CA LYS A 83 2.73 2.66 -14.32
C LYS A 83 3.39 3.64 -15.29
N PRO A 84 4.59 4.20 -15.04
CA PRO A 84 5.32 4.98 -16.04
C PRO A 84 5.59 4.20 -17.33
N HIS A 85 5.95 2.92 -17.22
CA HIS A 85 6.12 2.05 -18.38
C HIS A 85 4.80 1.85 -19.13
N LEU A 86 3.70 1.58 -18.40
CA LEU A 86 2.38 1.43 -18.98
C LEU A 86 1.92 2.71 -19.72
N ILE A 87 2.19 3.88 -19.14
CA ILE A 87 1.93 5.18 -19.78
C ILE A 87 2.68 5.28 -21.10
N ALA A 88 3.98 4.97 -21.12
CA ALA A 88 4.80 5.01 -22.34
C ALA A 88 4.26 4.06 -23.42
N ALA A 89 3.87 2.84 -23.03
CA ALA A 89 3.26 1.87 -23.94
C ALA A 89 1.92 2.38 -24.51
N TYR A 90 1.07 2.99 -23.69
CA TYR A 90 -0.19 3.58 -24.13
C TYR A 90 0.01 4.80 -25.03
N GLU A 91 1.00 5.64 -24.76
CA GLU A 91 1.36 6.79 -25.59
C GLU A 91 1.83 6.34 -26.99
N THR A 92 2.70 5.32 -27.03
CA THR A 92 3.16 4.71 -28.28
C THR A 92 1.99 4.15 -29.09
N HIS A 93 1.15 3.34 -28.44
CA HIS A 93 -0.03 2.77 -29.11
C HIS A 93 -1.00 3.86 -29.59
N LEU A 94 -1.23 4.91 -28.80
CA LEU A 94 -2.11 6.02 -29.20
C LEU A 94 -1.58 6.79 -30.41
N ALA A 95 -0.25 6.92 -30.54
CA ALA A 95 0.39 7.55 -31.69
C ALA A 95 0.25 6.69 -32.97
N GLU A 96 0.30 5.37 -32.82
CA GLU A 96 0.21 4.41 -33.94
C GLU A 96 -1.24 4.08 -34.32
N ALA A 97 -2.18 4.16 -33.38
CA ALA A 97 -3.59 3.80 -33.60
C ALA A 97 -4.25 4.69 -34.64
N ASN A 98 -4.85 4.07 -35.66
CA ASN A 98 -5.48 4.76 -36.76
C ASN A 98 -6.70 5.60 -36.30
N PRO A 99 -6.70 6.93 -36.53
CA PRO A 99 -7.76 7.79 -36.05
C PRO A 99 -9.13 7.57 -36.73
N ILE A 100 -9.14 6.94 -37.89
CA ILE A 100 -10.37 6.69 -38.69
C ILE A 100 -10.96 5.32 -38.36
N TYR A 101 -10.12 4.29 -38.24
CA TYR A 101 -10.58 2.90 -38.05
C TYR A 101 -10.61 2.45 -36.59
N GLU A 102 -9.90 3.16 -35.68
CA GLU A 102 -9.77 2.77 -34.28
C GLU A 102 -10.25 3.82 -33.25
N PRO A 103 -11.28 4.62 -33.53
CA PRO A 103 -11.77 5.61 -32.56
C PRO A 103 -12.11 5.03 -31.18
N PRO A 104 -12.70 3.81 -31.06
CA PRO A 104 -12.97 3.23 -29.73
C PRO A 104 -11.69 2.91 -28.96
N THR A 105 -10.67 2.32 -29.61
CA THR A 105 -9.36 2.06 -29.00
C THR A 105 -8.71 3.35 -28.50
N ARG A 106 -8.70 4.38 -29.34
CA ARG A 106 -8.15 5.69 -29.00
C ARG A 106 -8.82 6.33 -27.78
N ARG A 107 -10.15 6.23 -27.66
CA ARG A 107 -10.89 6.73 -26.48
C ARG A 107 -10.48 6.01 -25.21
N ILE A 108 -10.33 4.68 -25.26
CA ILE A 108 -9.90 3.88 -24.11
C ILE A 108 -8.48 4.28 -23.73
N LEU A 109 -7.55 4.37 -24.69
CA LEU A 109 -6.17 4.78 -24.45
C LEU A 109 -6.09 6.18 -23.79
N MET A 110 -6.82 7.17 -24.33
CA MET A 110 -6.83 8.53 -23.78
C MET A 110 -7.34 8.54 -22.33
N ARG A 111 -8.42 7.80 -22.05
CA ARG A 111 -8.96 7.69 -20.69
C ARG A 111 -7.97 7.03 -19.75
N CYS A 112 -7.42 5.88 -20.14
CA CYS A 112 -6.43 5.17 -19.31
C CYS A 112 -5.19 6.03 -19.07
N LEU A 113 -4.68 6.74 -20.08
CA LEU A 113 -3.53 7.63 -19.95
C LEU A 113 -3.77 8.75 -18.93
N ASP A 114 -4.94 9.39 -18.96
CA ASP A 114 -5.28 10.45 -18.04
C ASP A 114 -5.35 9.92 -16.59
N GLU A 115 -5.99 8.77 -16.40
CA GLU A 115 -6.10 8.14 -15.09
C GLU A 115 -4.74 7.62 -14.58
N GLU A 116 -3.92 6.98 -15.42
CA GLU A 116 -2.59 6.48 -15.04
C GLU A 116 -1.61 7.61 -14.68
N ARG A 117 -1.68 8.75 -15.35
CA ARG A 117 -0.88 9.93 -14.99
C ARG A 117 -1.25 10.47 -13.61
N ARG A 118 -2.55 10.51 -13.28
CA ARG A 118 -3.02 10.87 -11.94
C ARG A 118 -2.56 9.86 -10.88
N HIS A 119 -2.58 8.57 -11.21
CA HIS A 119 -2.08 7.52 -10.32
C HIS A 119 -0.59 7.71 -10.01
N VAL A 120 0.23 7.98 -11.02
CA VAL A 120 1.67 8.23 -10.83
C VAL A 120 1.90 9.45 -9.94
N ALA A 121 1.17 10.54 -10.18
CA ALA A 121 1.27 11.76 -9.36
C ALA A 121 0.86 11.49 -7.89
N ALA A 122 -0.24 10.77 -7.67
CA ALA A 122 -0.69 10.40 -6.34
C ALA A 122 0.32 9.46 -5.62
N GLY A 123 0.87 8.48 -6.35
CA GLY A 123 1.92 7.59 -5.85
C GLY A 123 3.17 8.33 -5.44
N ALA A 124 3.62 9.30 -6.25
CA ALA A 124 4.77 10.15 -5.94
C ALA A 124 4.55 10.98 -4.66
N ALA A 125 3.36 11.55 -4.48
CA ALA A 125 3.02 12.32 -3.27
C ALA A 125 3.03 11.43 -2.01
N VAL A 126 2.50 10.20 -2.08
CA VAL A 126 2.56 9.25 -0.96
C VAL A 126 3.99 8.82 -0.68
N LEU A 127 4.78 8.52 -1.73
CA LEU A 127 6.18 8.13 -1.58
C LEU A 127 7.02 9.24 -0.93
N GLN A 128 6.78 10.51 -1.28
CA GLN A 128 7.47 11.65 -0.67
C GLN A 128 7.29 11.64 0.85
N ARG A 129 6.08 11.41 1.34
CA ARG A 129 5.80 11.32 2.78
C ARG A 129 6.48 10.12 3.45
N LEU A 130 6.55 8.97 2.76
CA LEU A 130 7.23 7.78 3.27
C LEU A 130 8.76 7.97 3.32
N LYS A 131 9.33 8.73 2.37
CA LYS A 131 10.77 9.03 2.29
C LYS A 131 11.26 9.89 3.43
N GLU A 132 10.45 10.76 4.01
CA GLU A 132 10.82 11.58 5.17
C GLU A 132 11.31 10.72 6.34
N SER A 133 10.84 9.47 6.44
CA SER A 133 11.25 8.52 7.47
C SER A 133 12.25 7.45 7.02
N ARG A 134 12.43 7.17 5.71
CA ARG A 134 13.20 6.04 5.19
C ARG A 134 13.79 6.28 3.79
N GLY A 135 14.45 7.41 3.55
CA GLY A 135 14.84 7.87 2.21
C GLY A 135 15.75 6.96 1.38
N SER A 136 16.73 6.26 1.98
CA SER A 136 17.67 5.39 1.24
C SER A 136 17.01 4.17 0.62
N LEU A 137 16.06 3.57 1.32
CA LEU A 137 15.38 2.35 0.90
C LEU A 137 14.58 2.53 -0.42
N ALA A 138 14.01 3.70 -0.64
CA ALA A 138 13.26 3.99 -1.87
C ALA A 138 14.16 3.99 -3.11
N ALA A 139 15.37 4.58 -3.00
CA ALA A 139 16.33 4.63 -4.10
C ALA A 139 16.88 3.22 -4.45
N GLU A 140 17.13 2.39 -3.45
CA GLU A 140 17.59 1.01 -3.65
C GLU A 140 16.54 0.18 -4.41
N TRP A 141 15.29 0.26 -3.99
CA TRP A 141 14.20 -0.46 -4.66
C TRP A 141 13.94 0.07 -6.08
N GLU A 142 13.98 1.38 -6.28
CA GLU A 142 13.86 1.99 -7.61
C GLU A 142 14.95 1.49 -8.55
N HIS A 143 16.21 1.54 -8.11
CA HIS A 143 17.35 1.05 -8.89
C HIS A 143 17.22 -0.44 -9.25
N ARG A 144 16.87 -1.27 -8.28
CA ARG A 144 16.68 -2.72 -8.47
C ARG A 144 15.58 -3.00 -9.48
N LEU A 145 14.39 -2.41 -9.31
CA LEU A 145 13.23 -2.68 -10.16
C LEU A 145 13.36 -2.10 -11.56
N VAL A 146 14.01 -0.95 -11.72
CA VAL A 146 14.37 -0.41 -13.04
C VAL A 146 15.36 -1.33 -13.75
N GLY A 147 16.32 -1.89 -13.03
CA GLY A 147 17.24 -2.91 -13.57
C GLY A 147 16.51 -4.17 -14.04
N GLU A 148 15.54 -4.67 -13.29
CA GLU A 148 14.73 -5.82 -13.71
C GLU A 148 13.83 -5.47 -14.91
N MET A 149 13.21 -4.28 -14.92
CA MET A 149 12.43 -3.82 -16.07
C MET A 149 13.28 -3.73 -17.34
N GLY A 150 14.53 -3.28 -17.24
CA GLY A 150 15.45 -3.22 -18.39
C GLY A 150 15.83 -4.59 -19.00
N ARG A 151 15.58 -5.68 -18.26
CA ARG A 151 15.76 -7.06 -18.75
C ARG A 151 14.54 -7.63 -19.46
N VAL A 152 13.42 -6.93 -19.43
CA VAL A 152 12.18 -7.37 -20.06
C VAL A 152 12.23 -7.05 -21.54
N GLU A 153 12.43 -8.09 -22.37
CA GLU A 153 12.46 -7.94 -23.83
C GLU A 153 11.04 -7.80 -24.42
N GLY A 154 10.93 -7.04 -25.49
CA GLY A 154 9.72 -7.00 -26.35
C GLY A 154 8.56 -6.15 -25.85
N LEU A 155 8.76 -5.32 -24.82
CA LEU A 155 7.72 -4.38 -24.40
C LEU A 155 7.83 -3.06 -25.17
N PRO A 156 6.75 -2.57 -25.82
CA PRO A 156 6.72 -1.23 -26.41
C PRO A 156 7.01 -0.18 -25.32
N GLY A 157 7.92 0.75 -25.57
CA GLY A 157 8.26 1.79 -24.60
C GLY A 157 9.30 1.38 -23.55
N ALA A 158 10.13 0.37 -23.82
CA ALA A 158 11.14 -0.20 -22.92
C ALA A 158 12.28 0.73 -22.47
N GLU A 159 12.32 1.97 -22.91
CA GLU A 159 13.18 2.99 -22.32
C GLU A 159 12.64 3.37 -20.93
N PRO A 160 13.35 3.11 -19.82
CA PRO A 160 12.89 3.46 -18.48
C PRO A 160 12.84 4.98 -18.36
N ARG A 161 11.69 5.57 -18.59
CA ARG A 161 11.44 6.99 -18.31
C ARG A 161 11.11 7.14 -16.83
N VAL A 162 12.12 7.42 -16.03
CA VAL A 162 11.92 7.94 -14.68
C VAL A 162 11.04 9.18 -14.79
N ALA A 163 9.89 9.17 -14.13
CA ALA A 163 8.95 10.29 -14.11
C ALA A 163 9.66 11.53 -13.52
N ARG A 164 10.24 12.36 -14.39
CA ARG A 164 10.80 13.66 -13.99
C ARG A 164 9.65 14.65 -13.87
N GLY A 165 9.28 14.97 -12.62
CA GLY A 165 8.66 16.24 -12.26
C GLY A 165 7.33 16.56 -12.94
N ALA A 166 6.31 15.70 -12.83
CA ALA A 166 4.95 16.18 -12.97
C ALA A 166 4.64 17.08 -11.78
N ALA A 167 4.13 18.29 -12.04
CA ALA A 167 3.66 19.20 -11.00
C ALA A 167 2.69 18.42 -10.09
N THR A 168 3.01 18.37 -8.81
CA THR A 168 2.23 17.63 -7.81
C THR A 168 0.85 18.29 -7.73
N PRO A 169 -0.25 17.58 -8.06
CA PRO A 169 -1.58 18.10 -7.74
C PRO A 169 -1.63 18.31 -6.23
N ASP A 170 -2.28 19.36 -5.80
CA ASP A 170 -2.45 19.66 -4.38
C ASP A 170 -3.44 18.66 -3.75
N ILE A 171 -2.91 17.49 -3.33
CA ILE A 171 -3.67 16.39 -2.71
C ILE A 171 -3.82 16.62 -1.19
N ARG A 172 -3.40 17.80 -0.70
CA ARG A 172 -3.34 18.09 0.74
C ARG A 172 -4.68 18.00 1.45
N GLU A 173 -5.78 18.39 0.82
CA GLU A 173 -7.09 18.46 1.50
C GLU A 173 -7.75 17.09 1.66
N ASP A 174 -7.67 16.19 0.66
CA ASP A 174 -8.37 14.90 0.72
C ASP A 174 -7.73 13.85 1.65
N VAL A 175 -6.45 14.00 1.97
CA VAL A 175 -5.70 13.03 2.80
C VAL A 175 -5.70 13.45 4.28
N VAL A 176 -5.80 14.74 4.58
CA VAL A 176 -5.84 15.27 5.95
C VAL A 176 -7.20 15.03 6.62
N ALA A 177 -8.28 14.99 5.87
CA ALA A 177 -9.64 14.81 6.41
C ALA A 177 -9.91 13.39 6.99
N LEU A 178 -9.05 12.41 6.73
CA LEU A 178 -9.23 11.02 7.16
C LEU A 178 -8.55 10.65 8.50
N ASP A 179 -7.75 11.54 9.07
CA ASP A 179 -7.12 11.33 10.38
C ASP A 179 -8.10 11.55 11.57
N SER A 180 -9.33 11.94 11.31
CA SER A 180 -10.19 12.50 12.36
C SER A 180 -11.42 11.69 12.77
N VAL A 181 -11.69 10.51 12.20
CA VAL A 181 -12.92 9.78 12.60
C VAL A 181 -12.63 8.31 12.93
N PHE A 182 -12.18 8.09 14.16
CA PHE A 182 -12.34 6.79 14.80
C PHE A 182 -13.75 6.72 15.41
N ASP A 183 -14.57 5.78 14.92
CA ASP A 183 -15.85 5.46 15.54
C ASP A 183 -15.65 4.28 16.52
N PRO A 184 -15.76 4.52 17.84
CA PRO A 184 -15.63 3.47 18.85
C PRO A 184 -16.65 2.34 18.70
N ALA A 185 -17.79 2.59 18.06
CA ALA A 185 -18.84 1.59 17.81
C ALA A 185 -18.42 0.49 16.83
N LEU A 186 -17.33 0.68 16.07
CA LEU A 186 -16.76 -0.33 15.18
C LEU A 186 -15.90 -1.38 15.87
N VAL A 187 -15.63 -1.21 17.18
CA VAL A 187 -14.85 -2.17 17.96
C VAL A 187 -15.82 -3.16 18.62
N ASP A 188 -15.58 -4.46 18.38
CA ASP A 188 -16.33 -5.51 19.07
C ASP A 188 -16.20 -5.32 20.60
N GLN A 189 -17.28 -5.43 21.36
CA GLN A 189 -17.28 -5.14 22.80
C GLN A 189 -16.27 -5.96 23.59
N ASP A 190 -16.08 -7.23 23.23
CA ASP A 190 -15.09 -8.12 23.85
C ASP A 190 -13.65 -7.73 23.48
N LEU A 191 -13.41 -7.25 22.27
CA LEU A 191 -12.12 -6.68 21.89
C LEU A 191 -11.84 -5.37 22.63
N ALA A 192 -12.84 -4.52 22.83
CA ALA A 192 -12.69 -3.24 23.54
C ALA A 192 -12.13 -3.45 24.97
N VAL A 193 -12.62 -4.47 25.67
CA VAL A 193 -12.14 -4.82 27.03
C VAL A 193 -10.66 -5.25 27.01
N VAL A 194 -10.28 -6.05 26.01
CA VAL A 194 -8.88 -6.54 25.89
C VAL A 194 -7.96 -5.40 25.46
N LEU A 195 -8.41 -4.54 24.56
CA LEU A 195 -7.67 -3.33 24.15
C LEU A 195 -7.43 -2.37 25.31
N ASP A 196 -8.44 -2.14 26.17
CA ASP A 196 -8.29 -1.28 27.32
C ASP A 196 -7.26 -1.85 28.33
N ARG A 197 -7.30 -3.17 28.54
CA ARG A 197 -6.28 -3.85 29.35
C ARG A 197 -4.88 -3.71 28.73
N HIS A 198 -4.76 -3.86 27.43
CA HIS A 198 -3.48 -3.74 26.75
C HIS A 198 -2.90 -2.33 26.82
N ARG A 199 -3.75 -1.32 26.62
CA ARG A 199 -3.38 0.09 26.75
C ARG A 199 -2.87 0.44 28.15
N ARG A 200 -3.53 -0.06 29.20
CA ARG A 200 -3.07 0.12 30.60
C ARG A 200 -1.72 -0.55 30.82
N ALA A 201 -1.56 -1.79 30.38
CA ALA A 201 -0.28 -2.49 30.50
C ALA A 201 0.87 -1.75 29.82
N LEU A 202 0.61 -1.10 28.65
CA LEU A 202 1.60 -0.26 27.95
C LEU A 202 1.98 0.98 28.77
N VAL A 203 1.01 1.68 29.36
CA VAL A 203 1.25 2.89 30.15
C VAL A 203 1.90 2.56 31.50
N ASP A 204 1.51 1.45 32.11
CA ASP A 204 2.04 0.99 33.38
C ASP A 204 3.41 0.30 33.24
N GLY A 205 3.87 0.05 32.01
CA GLY A 205 5.13 -0.67 31.75
C GLY A 205 5.09 -2.15 32.16
N ASP A 206 3.89 -2.76 32.26
CA ASP A 206 3.72 -4.16 32.65
C ASP A 206 4.01 -5.10 31.48
N GLY A 207 5.30 -5.41 31.28
CA GLY A 207 5.76 -6.30 30.24
C GLY A 207 5.19 -7.71 30.29
N GLN A 208 4.83 -8.22 31.50
CA GLN A 208 4.24 -9.54 31.65
C GLN A 208 2.78 -9.55 31.19
N ALA A 209 2.00 -8.55 31.54
CA ALA A 209 0.63 -8.39 31.07
C ALA A 209 0.56 -8.18 29.57
N MET A 210 1.49 -7.38 28.99
CA MET A 210 1.61 -7.22 27.53
C MET A 210 1.93 -8.54 26.84
N ALA A 211 2.96 -9.25 27.30
CA ALA A 211 3.39 -10.52 26.70
C ALA A 211 2.30 -11.60 26.77
N GLY A 212 1.45 -11.58 27.80
CA GLY A 212 0.32 -12.51 27.95
C GLY A 212 -0.78 -12.34 26.92
N GLN A 213 -0.83 -11.20 26.23
CA GLN A 213 -1.81 -10.91 25.18
C GLN A 213 -1.27 -11.09 23.75
N ILE A 214 -0.01 -11.52 23.62
CA ILE A 214 0.66 -11.70 22.35
C ILE A 214 0.92 -13.19 22.14
N THR A 215 0.59 -13.71 20.95
CA THR A 215 0.91 -15.10 20.60
C THR A 215 2.40 -15.36 20.67
N LEU A 216 2.77 -16.59 20.95
CA LEU A 216 4.19 -16.98 21.08
C LEU A 216 4.99 -16.64 19.81
N SER A 217 4.39 -16.83 18.63
CA SER A 217 5.04 -16.57 17.34
C SER A 217 5.26 -15.08 17.05
N ALA A 218 4.45 -14.19 17.59
CA ALA A 218 4.55 -12.75 17.37
C ALA A 218 5.27 -12.00 18.51
N ARG A 219 5.53 -12.69 19.62
CA ARG A 219 5.92 -12.06 20.89
C ARG A 219 7.22 -11.27 20.77
N GLU A 220 8.25 -11.86 20.22
CA GLU A 220 9.55 -11.22 20.08
C GLU A 220 9.44 -9.94 19.24
N ALA A 221 8.88 -10.05 18.03
CA ALA A 221 8.75 -8.92 17.11
C ALA A 221 7.91 -7.77 17.68
N VAL A 222 6.78 -8.09 18.35
CA VAL A 222 5.90 -7.05 18.93
C VAL A 222 6.56 -6.38 20.15
N LEU A 223 7.25 -7.13 20.99
CA LEU A 223 7.97 -6.55 22.12
C LEU A 223 9.17 -5.71 21.68
N ASP A 224 9.87 -6.11 20.61
CA ASP A 224 10.94 -5.31 20.02
C ASP A 224 10.42 -3.99 19.44
N MET A 225 9.27 -4.04 18.77
CA MET A 225 8.59 -2.84 18.33
C MET A 225 8.28 -1.88 19.49
N TYR A 226 7.75 -2.38 20.62
CA TYR A 226 7.49 -1.54 21.78
C TYR A 226 8.77 -1.01 22.43
N ARG A 227 9.84 -1.80 22.47
CA ARG A 227 11.15 -1.32 22.94
C ARG A 227 11.69 -0.17 22.05
N ALA A 228 11.48 -0.24 20.75
CA ALA A 228 11.86 0.84 19.84
C ALA A 228 11.02 2.11 20.00
N VAL A 229 9.76 1.98 20.41
CA VAL A 229 8.86 3.12 20.72
C VAL A 229 9.26 3.82 22.01
N GLY A 230 9.72 3.05 23.00
CA GLY A 230 10.03 3.53 24.36
C GLY A 230 8.82 3.59 25.28
N GLU A 231 8.98 4.23 26.44
CA GLU A 231 7.93 4.34 27.45
C GLU A 231 6.79 5.25 26.98
N ALA A 232 5.55 4.77 27.14
CA ALA A 232 4.35 5.51 26.81
C ALA A 232 3.68 6.03 28.10
N VAL A 233 3.40 7.32 28.17
CA VAL A 233 2.63 7.94 29.25
C VAL A 233 1.13 7.97 28.94
N GLU A 234 0.77 7.82 27.69
CA GLU A 234 -0.61 7.74 27.22
C GLU A 234 -0.70 6.81 26.02
N ALA A 235 -1.78 6.04 25.95
CA ALA A 235 -2.10 5.18 24.81
C ALA A 235 -3.56 5.35 24.41
N SER A 236 -3.82 5.67 23.15
CA SER A 236 -5.18 5.87 22.63
C SER A 236 -5.40 5.08 21.33
N VAL A 237 -6.63 4.60 21.12
CA VAL A 237 -7.02 3.95 19.86
C VAL A 237 -7.35 5.02 18.86
N VAL A 238 -6.65 5.03 17.71
CA VAL A 238 -6.86 6.01 16.67
C VAL A 238 -7.54 5.43 15.42
N ALA A 239 -7.53 4.12 15.26
CA ALA A 239 -8.27 3.44 14.20
C ALA A 239 -8.49 1.96 14.55
N CYS A 240 -9.60 1.42 14.05
CA CYS A 240 -9.89 -0.01 14.05
C CYS A 240 -10.54 -0.41 12.73
N ALA A 241 -10.11 -1.53 12.16
CA ALA A 241 -10.68 -2.06 10.94
C ALA A 241 -10.84 -3.59 11.03
N ARG A 242 -11.89 -4.10 10.40
CA ARG A 242 -12.08 -5.55 10.23
C ARG A 242 -11.49 -6.01 8.91
N VAL A 243 -10.61 -7.01 8.95
CA VAL A 243 -10.01 -7.65 7.77
C VAL A 243 -10.16 -9.16 7.90
N GLY A 244 -11.21 -9.71 7.36
CA GLY A 244 -11.55 -11.13 7.52
C GLY A 244 -11.72 -11.52 9.00
N ALA A 245 -10.91 -12.48 9.46
CA ALA A 245 -10.88 -12.94 10.85
C ALA A 245 -10.07 -12.04 11.78
N TYR A 246 -9.39 -11.03 11.24
CA TYR A 246 -8.51 -10.14 12.00
C TYR A 246 -9.20 -8.81 12.31
N ARG A 247 -8.72 -8.18 13.39
CA ARG A 247 -8.94 -6.76 13.68
C ARG A 247 -7.60 -6.05 13.64
N ILE A 248 -7.53 -5.03 12.81
CA ILE A 248 -6.34 -4.18 12.71
C ILE A 248 -6.61 -2.94 13.56
N VAL A 249 -5.84 -2.76 14.61
CA VAL A 249 -6.00 -1.65 15.56
C VAL A 249 -4.76 -0.78 15.52
N LYS A 250 -4.93 0.52 15.37
CA LYS A 250 -3.85 1.50 15.51
C LYS A 250 -3.94 2.16 16.88
N LEU A 251 -2.81 2.19 17.57
CA LEU A 251 -2.65 2.91 18.84
C LEU A 251 -1.70 4.08 18.63
N ALA A 252 -2.10 5.26 19.08
CA ALA A 252 -1.18 6.35 19.31
C ALA A 252 -0.62 6.23 20.70
N LEU A 253 0.70 6.20 20.79
CA LEU A 253 1.48 6.10 22.03
C LEU A 253 2.23 7.42 22.21
N ARG A 254 1.91 8.12 23.29
CA ARG A 254 2.57 9.37 23.65
C ARG A 254 3.65 9.09 24.66
N GLY A 255 4.90 9.32 24.31
CA GLY A 255 6.05 9.29 25.20
C GLY A 255 6.40 10.67 25.77
N LEU A 256 7.54 10.79 26.44
CA LEU A 256 8.02 12.08 27.02
C LEU A 256 8.50 13.07 25.96
N GLY A 257 8.89 12.61 24.77
CA GLY A 257 9.44 13.48 23.72
C GLY A 257 8.96 13.10 22.32
N ASN A 258 8.11 12.12 22.16
CA ASN A 258 7.64 11.64 20.86
C ASN A 258 6.19 11.16 20.93
N ILE A 259 5.55 11.16 19.75
CA ILE A 259 4.28 10.46 19.52
C ILE A 259 4.54 9.38 18.50
N SER A 260 4.25 8.14 18.86
CA SER A 260 4.41 6.97 17.99
C SER A 260 3.05 6.37 17.66
N VAL A 261 2.84 5.94 16.43
CA VAL A 261 1.65 5.19 16.04
C VAL A 261 2.07 3.77 15.70
N VAL A 262 1.52 2.81 16.43
CA VAL A 262 1.72 1.39 16.17
C VAL A 262 0.45 0.76 15.62
N GLN A 263 0.59 -0.22 14.76
CA GLN A 263 -0.50 -1.03 14.23
C GLN A 263 -0.39 -2.43 14.81
N LEU A 264 -1.48 -2.92 15.39
CA LEU A 264 -1.58 -4.26 15.96
C LEU A 264 -2.60 -5.08 15.18
N GLU A 265 -2.28 -6.33 14.96
CA GLU A 265 -3.21 -7.33 14.45
C GLU A 265 -3.72 -8.20 15.55
N TRP A 266 -5.01 -8.17 15.71
CA TRP A 266 -5.73 -9.00 16.67
C TRP A 266 -6.47 -10.12 15.95
N ARG A 267 -6.37 -11.32 16.49
CA ARG A 267 -7.16 -12.47 16.05
C ARG A 267 -7.82 -13.12 17.27
N ARG A 268 -9.07 -13.52 17.10
CA ARG A 268 -9.78 -14.28 18.11
C ARG A 268 -9.54 -15.77 17.91
N ASP A 269 -9.18 -16.46 18.99
CA ASP A 269 -9.11 -17.91 19.08
C ASP A 269 -9.97 -18.42 20.24
N GLU A 270 -9.79 -19.69 20.64
CA GLU A 270 -10.54 -20.31 21.74
C GLU A 270 -10.24 -19.67 23.09
N THR A 271 -9.11 -19.01 23.26
CA THR A 271 -8.67 -18.32 24.49
C THR A 271 -9.09 -16.87 24.55
N GLY A 272 -9.59 -16.31 23.43
CA GLY A 272 -10.01 -14.93 23.29
C GLY A 272 -9.21 -14.15 22.26
N TRP A 273 -9.17 -12.82 22.36
CA TRP A 273 -8.43 -11.96 21.46
C TRP A 273 -6.95 -11.91 21.81
N GLN A 274 -6.10 -12.22 20.83
CA GLN A 274 -4.65 -12.17 20.95
C GLN A 274 -4.00 -11.36 19.81
N ILE A 275 -2.89 -10.70 20.12
CA ILE A 275 -2.06 -10.01 19.13
C ILE A 275 -1.23 -11.05 18.38
N VAL A 276 -1.39 -11.09 17.06
CA VAL A 276 -0.68 -12.01 16.16
C VAL A 276 0.37 -11.29 15.30
N GLY A 277 0.47 -9.98 15.40
CA GLY A 277 1.48 -9.15 14.75
C GLY A 277 1.35 -7.69 15.14
N GLY A 278 2.42 -6.92 14.90
CA GLY A 278 2.44 -5.49 15.15
C GLY A 278 3.60 -4.81 14.45
N ASP A 279 3.39 -3.56 14.05
CA ASP A 279 4.37 -2.72 13.35
C ASP A 279 4.33 -1.28 13.85
N LEU A 280 5.50 -0.65 13.88
CA LEU A 280 5.62 0.80 14.06
C LEU A 280 5.27 1.49 12.75
N VAL A 281 4.19 2.26 12.75
CA VAL A 281 3.71 2.99 11.57
C VAL A 281 4.45 4.31 11.39
N ARG A 282 4.57 5.10 12.48
CA ARG A 282 5.32 6.35 12.52
C ARG A 282 5.76 6.68 13.93
N SER A 283 6.82 7.48 14.04
CA SER A 283 7.25 8.11 15.28
C SER A 283 7.71 9.52 14.95
N GLU A 284 7.16 10.51 15.65
CA GLU A 284 7.41 11.94 15.41
C GLU A 284 7.80 12.59 16.73
N PRO A 285 8.78 13.51 16.74
CA PRO A 285 9.08 14.28 17.93
C PRO A 285 7.89 15.18 18.29
N MET A 286 7.64 15.36 19.57
CA MET A 286 6.67 16.35 20.04
C MET A 286 7.27 17.74 19.85
N ALA A 287 6.49 18.64 19.24
CA ALA A 287 6.86 20.04 19.04
C ALA A 287 6.88 20.80 20.36
#